data_ebe5057d25ead72e25e6abc136e1c3b5
#
_entry.id   ebe5057d25ead72e25e6abc136e1c3b5
#
_cell.length_a   1.000
_cell.length_b   1.000
_cell.length_c   1.000
_cell.angle_alpha   90.00
_cell.angle_beta   90.00
_cell.angle_gamma   90.00
#
_symmetry.space_group_name_H-M   'P 1'
#
loop_
_entity.id
_entity.type
_entity.pdbx_description
1 polymer ?
#
loop_
_entity_poly.entity_id
_entity_poly.type
_entity_poly.pdbx_seq_one_letter_code
_entity_poly.pdbx_strand_id
1 'polypeptide(L)'
;PAFLHYRSGAFFVERSKQLNGSTPLYDMLLSFAASSDDPISGGRHKVLGSLPLCVPPQTSTIASHLPKAVATGFAIDLSERLGIDGNWPHGAIAVCSFGDASANHSTAQGAINAACWADYQHVPVPVLFLCEDNGLGISTPTPCGWIAHSLSPHMQTFTADSRDLGDVYSAAQAAVEFVRSKRKPALLHLKTYRLFGHAGADAEVAYRKKEQIEGELEQDPLLYATALLLSRGVETPAQLAAQIEHLDQQIARTVGQD
;
A
#
# COMPACT_ATOMS: atom_id res chain seq x y z
N PRO A 1 -2.81 10.96 6.81
CA PRO A 1 -1.51 10.27 6.81
C PRO A 1 -1.60 8.86 6.22
N ALA A 2 -0.51 8.40 5.57
CA ALA A 2 -0.42 7.07 5.02
C ALA A 2 0.79 6.32 5.60
N PHE A 3 0.53 5.22 6.27
CA PHE A 3 1.52 4.31 6.83
C PHE A 3 1.75 3.16 5.85
N LEU A 4 2.80 3.27 5.06
CA LEU A 4 3.01 2.42 3.92
C LEU A 4 3.83 1.19 4.26
N HIS A 5 3.42 0.04 3.72
CA HIS A 5 4.27 -1.13 3.65
C HIS A 5 5.50 -0.84 2.79
N TYR A 6 6.64 -1.45 3.08
CA TYR A 6 7.91 -1.21 2.33
C TYR A 6 7.79 -1.49 0.83
N ARG A 7 6.79 -2.23 0.40
CA ARG A 7 6.53 -2.57 -1.01
C ARG A 7 5.55 -1.63 -1.71
N SER A 8 4.95 -0.68 -1.00
CA SER A 8 3.96 0.27 -1.55
C SER A 8 4.61 1.43 -2.33
N GLY A 9 5.67 1.14 -3.11
CA GLY A 9 6.37 2.15 -3.91
C GLY A 9 5.48 2.81 -4.94
N ALA A 10 4.61 2.05 -5.61
CA ALA A 10 3.68 2.61 -6.59
C ALA A 10 2.70 3.63 -5.96
N PHE A 11 2.18 3.32 -4.77
CA PHE A 11 1.35 4.27 -4.01
C PHE A 11 2.15 5.54 -3.68
N PHE A 12 3.39 5.39 -3.22
CA PHE A 12 4.24 6.53 -2.88
C PHE A 12 4.53 7.42 -4.09
N VAL A 13 4.87 6.82 -5.23
CA VAL A 13 5.12 7.55 -6.49
C VAL A 13 3.86 8.29 -6.95
N GLU A 14 2.72 7.64 -6.94
CA GLU A 14 1.45 8.27 -7.34
C GLU A 14 1.06 9.42 -6.38
N ARG A 15 1.21 9.21 -5.09
CA ARG A 15 0.97 10.24 -4.08
C ARG A 15 1.90 11.44 -4.26
N SER A 16 3.14 11.20 -4.66
CA SER A 16 4.17 12.24 -4.84
C SER A 16 3.87 13.18 -6.02
N LYS A 17 3.05 12.76 -6.98
CA LYS A 17 2.58 13.64 -8.07
C LYS A 17 1.79 14.85 -7.58
N GLN A 18 1.28 14.82 -6.35
CA GLN A 18 0.57 15.94 -5.71
C GLN A 18 1.52 17.01 -5.16
N LEU A 19 2.83 16.76 -5.16
CA LEU A 19 3.85 17.66 -4.67
C LEU A 19 4.74 18.12 -5.83
N ASN A 20 4.63 19.40 -6.20
CA ASN A 20 5.45 19.98 -7.26
C ASN A 20 6.93 19.90 -6.92
N GLY A 21 7.75 19.48 -7.88
CA GLY A 21 9.20 19.35 -7.70
C GLY A 21 9.64 18.10 -6.92
N SER A 22 8.72 17.18 -6.62
CA SER A 22 9.10 15.90 -6.00
C SER A 22 9.84 14.99 -6.99
N THR A 23 10.80 14.24 -6.48
CA THR A 23 11.66 13.32 -7.24
C THR A 23 11.58 11.89 -6.69
N PRO A 24 10.37 11.29 -6.60
CA PRO A 24 10.17 10.06 -5.84
C PRO A 24 10.99 8.87 -6.38
N LEU A 25 11.23 8.79 -7.69
CA LEU A 25 12.07 7.74 -8.26
C LEU A 25 13.53 7.90 -7.85
N TYR A 26 14.05 9.12 -7.92
CA TYR A 26 15.41 9.44 -7.51
C TYR A 26 15.61 9.21 -6.01
N ASP A 27 14.71 9.72 -5.17
CA ASP A 27 14.74 9.54 -3.71
C ASP A 27 14.71 8.05 -3.33
N MET A 28 13.91 7.24 -4.04
CA MET A 28 13.86 5.79 -3.85
C MET A 28 15.19 5.13 -4.24
N LEU A 29 15.82 5.56 -5.33
CA LEU A 29 17.13 5.03 -5.76
C LEU A 29 18.23 5.38 -4.75
N LEU A 30 18.27 6.62 -4.25
CA LEU A 30 19.18 6.99 -3.17
C LEU A 30 19.00 6.09 -1.93
N SER A 31 17.76 5.79 -1.57
CA SER A 31 17.45 4.87 -0.48
C SER A 31 17.91 3.43 -0.79
N PHE A 32 17.77 2.94 -2.02
CA PHE A 32 18.25 1.62 -2.44
C PHE A 32 19.79 1.53 -2.46
N ALA A 33 20.45 2.63 -2.89
CA ALA A 33 21.91 2.73 -2.91
C ALA A 33 22.52 2.94 -1.52
N ALA A 34 21.70 3.13 -0.49
CA ALA A 34 22.13 3.54 0.84
C ALA A 34 22.97 4.84 0.82
N SER A 35 22.60 5.78 -0.04
CA SER A 35 23.26 7.06 -0.19
C SER A 35 23.09 7.94 1.04
N SER A 36 24.13 8.69 1.41
CA SER A 36 24.02 9.71 2.45
C SER A 36 23.06 10.85 2.05
N ASP A 37 22.80 11.01 0.77
CA ASP A 37 21.91 12.03 0.21
C ASP A 37 20.43 11.61 0.21
N ASP A 38 20.14 10.35 0.65
CA ASP A 38 18.74 9.91 0.87
C ASP A 38 18.04 10.88 1.84
N PRO A 39 17.02 11.61 1.37
CA PRO A 39 16.38 12.67 2.15
C PRO A 39 15.60 12.14 3.37
N ILE A 40 15.33 10.82 3.43
CA ILE A 40 14.50 10.23 4.47
C ILE A 40 15.34 9.63 5.60
N SER A 41 16.35 8.83 5.27
CA SER A 41 17.14 8.11 6.26
C SER A 41 18.64 8.40 6.22
N GLY A 42 19.11 9.14 5.22
CA GLY A 42 20.54 9.35 4.99
C GLY A 42 21.29 8.03 4.79
N GLY A 43 20.70 7.15 4.01
CA GLY A 43 21.27 5.84 3.67
C GLY A 43 21.25 4.80 4.79
N ARG A 44 20.62 5.09 5.93
CA ARG A 44 20.61 4.15 7.08
C ARG A 44 19.64 3.00 6.91
N HIS A 45 18.57 3.23 6.19
CA HIS A 45 17.53 2.22 5.99
C HIS A 45 16.66 2.58 4.79
N LYS A 46 16.31 1.57 3.97
CA LYS A 46 15.37 1.74 2.88
C LYS A 46 13.96 1.99 3.42
N VAL A 47 13.45 3.19 3.26
CA VAL A 47 12.13 3.59 3.73
C VAL A 47 11.44 4.49 2.71
N LEU A 48 10.12 4.48 2.71
CA LEU A 48 9.28 5.45 2.04
C LEU A 48 8.85 6.49 3.07
N GLY A 49 8.91 7.77 2.73
CA GLY A 49 8.49 8.82 3.64
C GLY A 49 8.45 10.18 2.97
N SER A 50 7.54 11.04 3.45
CA SER A 50 7.44 12.42 3.00
C SER A 50 6.63 13.22 4.00
N LEU A 51 7.23 14.19 4.63
CA LEU A 51 6.52 15.06 5.58
C LEU A 51 5.39 15.86 4.90
N PRO A 52 5.61 16.50 3.74
CA PRO A 52 4.54 17.24 3.06
C PRO A 52 3.36 16.39 2.63
N LEU A 53 3.59 15.12 2.33
CA LEU A 53 2.54 14.17 1.93
C LEU A 53 1.92 13.41 3.10
N CYS A 54 2.34 13.71 4.32
CA CYS A 54 1.93 12.98 5.53
C CYS A 54 2.15 11.46 5.39
N VAL A 55 3.32 11.07 4.88
CA VAL A 55 3.80 9.68 4.81
C VAL A 55 4.92 9.50 5.83
N PRO A 56 4.63 9.02 7.05
CA PRO A 56 5.66 8.79 8.05
C PRO A 56 6.64 7.71 7.59
N PRO A 57 7.96 7.90 7.78
CA PRO A 57 8.94 6.89 7.45
C PRO A 57 8.70 5.58 8.20
N GLN A 58 8.73 4.46 7.47
CA GLN A 58 8.55 3.13 8.03
C GLN A 58 9.76 2.27 7.70
N THR A 59 10.18 1.49 8.68
CA THR A 59 11.21 0.48 8.49
C THR A 59 10.61 -0.75 7.78
N SER A 60 11.47 -1.67 7.30
CA SER A 60 11.03 -2.98 6.80
C SER A 60 10.54 -3.92 7.91
N THR A 61 10.50 -3.47 9.17
CA THR A 61 10.02 -4.26 10.30
C THR A 61 8.54 -4.57 10.14
N ILE A 62 8.22 -5.85 10.01
CA ILE A 62 6.87 -6.32 9.74
C ILE A 62 5.88 -5.78 10.77
N ALA A 63 4.76 -5.27 10.30
CA ALA A 63 3.61 -4.80 11.08
C ALA A 63 3.86 -3.64 12.06
N SER A 64 5.10 -3.13 12.19
CA SER A 64 5.45 -2.09 13.18
C SER A 64 4.69 -0.76 12.99
N HIS A 65 4.15 -0.52 11.82
CA HIS A 65 3.42 0.71 11.47
C HIS A 65 1.92 0.63 11.76
N LEU A 66 1.33 -0.55 11.94
CA LEU A 66 -0.10 -0.69 12.21
C LEU A 66 -0.51 0.00 13.53
N PRO A 67 0.19 -0.19 14.68
CA PRO A 67 -0.15 0.54 15.90
C PRO A 67 -0.03 2.05 15.75
N LYS A 68 0.95 2.52 14.97
CA LYS A 68 1.13 3.95 14.70
C LYS A 68 -0.06 4.52 13.90
N ALA A 69 -0.55 3.77 12.91
CA ALA A 69 -1.72 4.16 12.13
C ALA A 69 -2.99 4.26 13.00
N VAL A 70 -3.20 3.26 13.87
CA VAL A 70 -4.34 3.25 14.81
C VAL A 70 -4.25 4.42 15.79
N ALA A 71 -3.09 4.63 16.40
CA ALA A 71 -2.86 5.77 17.29
C ALA A 71 -3.06 7.12 16.59
N THR A 72 -2.64 7.23 15.32
CA THR A 72 -2.86 8.44 14.52
C THR A 72 -4.33 8.65 14.20
N GLY A 73 -5.07 7.59 13.83
CA GLY A 73 -6.52 7.67 13.63
C GLY A 73 -7.24 8.18 14.90
N PHE A 74 -6.89 7.62 16.06
CA PHE A 74 -7.39 8.09 17.33
C PHE A 74 -7.03 9.56 17.61
N ALA A 75 -5.78 9.96 17.37
CA ALA A 75 -5.31 11.32 17.61
C ALA A 75 -5.98 12.35 16.70
N ILE A 76 -6.28 12.00 15.43
CA ILE A 76 -7.00 12.89 14.49
C ILE A 76 -8.37 13.27 15.08
N ASP A 77 -9.16 12.31 15.50
CA ASP A 77 -10.49 12.57 16.05
C ASP A 77 -10.42 13.26 17.41
N LEU A 78 -9.50 12.84 18.26
CA LEU A 78 -9.31 13.44 19.58
C LEU A 78 -8.90 14.92 19.46
N SER A 79 -8.00 15.28 18.55
CA SER A 79 -7.58 16.67 18.33
C SER A 79 -8.75 17.55 17.85
N GLU A 80 -9.57 17.06 16.92
CA GLU A 80 -10.78 17.77 16.48
C GLU A 80 -11.73 18.03 17.66
N ARG A 81 -11.99 17.04 18.51
CA ARG A 81 -12.87 17.15 19.67
C ARG A 81 -12.35 18.10 20.76
N LEU A 82 -11.05 18.17 20.94
CA LEU A 82 -10.40 19.05 21.91
C LEU A 82 -10.13 20.47 21.35
N GLY A 83 -10.43 20.71 20.08
CA GLY A 83 -10.10 21.99 19.42
C GLY A 83 -8.59 22.25 19.31
N ILE A 84 -7.78 21.20 19.29
CA ILE A 84 -6.33 21.28 19.14
C ILE A 84 -6.01 21.21 17.65
N ASP A 85 -5.25 22.19 17.16
CA ASP A 85 -4.75 22.15 15.78
C ASP A 85 -3.70 21.05 15.63
N GLY A 86 -4.12 19.92 15.09
CA GLY A 86 -3.28 18.78 14.80
C GLY A 86 -2.60 18.84 13.42
N ASN A 87 -2.73 19.95 12.69
CA ASN A 87 -2.30 20.07 11.29
C ASN A 87 -2.93 19.03 10.35
N TRP A 88 -4.10 18.48 10.70
CA TRP A 88 -4.84 17.55 9.86
C TRP A 88 -5.98 18.30 9.15
N PRO A 89 -6.20 18.07 7.86
CA PRO A 89 -7.40 18.58 7.20
C PRO A 89 -8.65 17.96 7.83
N HIS A 90 -9.74 18.71 7.83
CA HIS A 90 -11.02 18.22 8.35
C HIS A 90 -11.43 16.91 7.65
N GLY A 91 -11.89 15.95 8.42
CA GLY A 91 -12.25 14.63 7.90
C GLY A 91 -11.05 13.77 7.49
N ALA A 92 -9.85 14.09 7.94
CA ALA A 92 -8.66 13.24 7.71
C ALA A 92 -8.89 11.83 8.23
N ILE A 93 -8.26 10.86 7.56
CA ILE A 93 -8.22 9.45 7.96
C ILE A 93 -6.77 8.95 7.94
N ALA A 94 -6.45 7.92 8.71
CA ALA A 94 -5.18 7.20 8.60
C ALA A 94 -5.35 6.02 7.64
N VAL A 95 -4.44 5.88 6.66
CA VAL A 95 -4.37 4.72 5.77
C VAL A 95 -3.17 3.87 6.18
N CYS A 96 -3.34 2.56 6.25
CA CYS A 96 -2.28 1.63 6.64
C CYS A 96 -2.24 0.43 5.71
N SER A 97 -1.21 0.32 4.85
CA SER A 97 -1.05 -0.83 3.96
C SER A 97 -0.20 -1.93 4.61
N PHE A 98 -0.55 -3.20 4.36
CA PHE A 98 0.19 -4.37 4.83
C PHE A 98 -0.13 -5.59 3.96
N GLY A 99 0.75 -6.60 3.98
CA GLY A 99 0.51 -7.85 3.27
C GLY A 99 -0.22 -8.89 4.13
N ASP A 100 -0.83 -9.88 3.47
CA ASP A 100 -1.60 -10.97 4.09
C ASP A 100 -0.82 -11.72 5.19
N ALA A 101 0.45 -12.03 4.95
CA ALA A 101 1.28 -12.69 5.96
C ALA A 101 1.52 -11.80 7.19
N SER A 102 1.64 -10.47 6.98
CA SER A 102 1.82 -9.51 8.07
C SER A 102 0.61 -9.43 9.00
N ALA A 103 -0.58 -9.78 8.51
CA ALA A 103 -1.81 -9.83 9.31
C ALA A 103 -1.70 -10.77 10.51
N ASN A 104 -0.87 -11.81 10.43
CA ASN A 104 -0.68 -12.79 11.52
C ASN A 104 0.34 -12.36 12.57
N HIS A 105 1.05 -11.26 12.34
CA HIS A 105 2.01 -10.76 13.31
C HIS A 105 1.28 -10.24 14.56
N SER A 106 1.80 -10.56 15.76
CA SER A 106 1.18 -10.14 17.04
C SER A 106 0.93 -8.63 17.11
N THR A 107 1.86 -7.83 16.58
CA THR A 107 1.73 -6.36 16.52
C THR A 107 0.57 -5.92 15.62
N ALA A 108 0.36 -6.60 14.47
CA ALA A 108 -0.78 -6.33 13.60
C ALA A 108 -2.10 -6.70 14.28
N GLN A 109 -2.17 -7.90 14.86
CA GLN A 109 -3.34 -8.37 15.59
C GLN A 109 -3.69 -7.45 16.77
N GLY A 110 -2.68 -7.02 17.53
CA GLY A 110 -2.89 -6.06 18.63
C GLY A 110 -3.41 -4.71 18.16
N ALA A 111 -2.88 -4.18 17.06
CA ALA A 111 -3.33 -2.91 16.49
C ALA A 111 -4.77 -2.99 15.95
N ILE A 112 -5.08 -4.04 15.18
CA ILE A 112 -6.42 -4.27 14.63
C ILE A 112 -7.43 -4.45 15.75
N ASN A 113 -7.10 -5.29 16.75
CA ASN A 113 -7.95 -5.47 17.92
C ASN A 113 -8.19 -4.16 18.68
N ALA A 114 -7.17 -3.31 18.84
CA ALA A 114 -7.32 -2.02 19.49
C ALA A 114 -8.28 -1.09 18.73
N ALA A 115 -8.21 -1.06 17.39
CA ALA A 115 -9.13 -0.29 16.57
C ALA A 115 -10.58 -0.82 16.69
N CYS A 116 -10.77 -2.13 16.62
CA CYS A 116 -12.08 -2.77 16.77
C CYS A 116 -12.65 -2.59 18.18
N TRP A 117 -11.80 -2.68 19.21
CA TRP A 117 -12.17 -2.42 20.59
C TRP A 117 -12.66 -0.97 20.80
N ALA A 118 -11.95 -0.01 20.20
CA ALA A 118 -12.36 1.39 20.25
C ALA A 118 -13.72 1.61 19.56
N ASP A 119 -13.91 1.03 18.36
CA ASP A 119 -15.20 1.09 17.65
C ASP A 119 -16.34 0.47 18.46
N TYR A 120 -16.10 -0.67 19.11
CA TYR A 120 -17.08 -1.30 19.99
C TYR A 120 -17.49 -0.40 21.17
N GLN A 121 -16.57 0.42 21.67
CA GLN A 121 -16.83 1.42 22.71
C GLN A 121 -17.35 2.76 22.16
N HIS A 122 -17.65 2.84 20.86
CA HIS A 122 -18.08 4.06 20.18
C HIS A 122 -17.03 5.19 20.25
N VAL A 123 -15.75 4.83 20.36
CA VAL A 123 -14.63 5.77 20.27
C VAL A 123 -14.17 5.84 18.83
N PRO A 124 -14.23 7.02 18.18
CA PRO A 124 -13.84 7.15 16.79
C PRO A 124 -12.35 6.84 16.56
N VAL A 125 -12.08 5.97 15.59
CA VAL A 125 -10.73 5.65 15.09
C VAL A 125 -10.79 5.51 13.57
N PRO A 126 -10.74 6.62 12.81
CA PRO A 126 -10.83 6.59 11.36
C PRO A 126 -9.54 6.05 10.73
N VAL A 127 -9.41 4.73 10.70
CA VAL A 127 -8.30 4.04 10.06
C VAL A 127 -8.79 3.11 8.96
N LEU A 128 -8.18 3.22 7.77
CA LEU A 128 -8.37 2.29 6.67
C LEU A 128 -7.19 1.33 6.64
N PHE A 129 -7.45 0.08 6.95
CA PHE A 129 -6.52 -1.03 6.78
C PHE A 129 -6.58 -1.52 5.33
N LEU A 130 -5.46 -1.41 4.61
CA LEU A 130 -5.32 -1.88 3.24
C LEU A 130 -4.49 -3.17 3.24
N CYS A 131 -5.15 -4.31 3.06
CA CYS A 131 -4.48 -5.60 2.96
C CYS A 131 -4.23 -5.97 1.48
N GLU A 132 -2.97 -6.07 1.11
CA GLU A 132 -2.51 -6.56 -0.19
C GLU A 132 -2.26 -8.08 -0.06
N ASP A 133 -3.24 -8.89 -0.50
CA ASP A 133 -3.25 -10.35 -0.32
C ASP A 133 -2.83 -11.03 -1.62
N ASN A 134 -1.61 -11.54 -1.65
CA ASN A 134 -1.09 -12.36 -2.75
C ASN A 134 -0.98 -13.86 -2.40
N GLY A 135 -1.46 -14.26 -1.23
CA GLY A 135 -1.46 -15.65 -0.77
C GLY A 135 -0.09 -16.18 -0.34
N LEU A 136 0.93 -15.32 -0.18
CA LEU A 136 2.29 -15.76 0.11
C LEU A 136 2.99 -14.88 1.15
N GLY A 137 3.47 -15.50 2.22
CA GLY A 137 4.40 -14.91 3.19
C GLY A 137 5.82 -15.38 2.91
N ILE A 138 6.55 -14.67 2.05
CA ILE A 138 7.85 -15.06 1.49
C ILE A 138 7.73 -16.37 0.72
N SER A 139 8.00 -17.52 1.36
CA SER A 139 7.90 -18.86 0.81
C SER A 139 6.74 -19.70 1.37
N THR A 140 6.02 -19.15 2.35
CA THR A 140 4.93 -19.86 3.05
C THR A 140 3.58 -19.42 2.52
N PRO A 141 2.72 -20.32 2.02
CA PRO A 141 1.38 -19.96 1.59
C PRO A 141 0.52 -19.43 2.74
N THR A 142 -0.19 -18.35 2.49
CA THR A 142 -1.31 -17.91 3.34
C THR A 142 -2.52 -18.79 3.00
N PRO A 143 -3.19 -19.42 3.98
CA PRO A 143 -4.38 -20.22 3.70
C PRO A 143 -5.46 -19.43 2.98
N CYS A 144 -6.06 -20.03 1.94
CA CYS A 144 -7.11 -19.40 1.17
C CYS A 144 -8.26 -18.93 2.07
N GLY A 145 -8.70 -17.68 1.88
CA GLY A 145 -9.80 -17.10 2.67
C GLY A 145 -9.42 -16.67 4.09
N TRP A 146 -8.14 -16.82 4.49
CA TRP A 146 -7.71 -16.51 5.85
C TRP A 146 -7.98 -15.06 6.24
N ILE A 147 -7.67 -14.09 5.39
CA ILE A 147 -7.88 -12.66 5.68
C ILE A 147 -9.37 -12.36 5.88
N ALA A 148 -10.22 -12.86 4.99
CA ALA A 148 -11.67 -12.69 5.12
C ALA A 148 -12.19 -13.35 6.42
N HIS A 149 -11.70 -14.54 6.76
CA HIS A 149 -12.11 -15.25 7.97
C HIS A 149 -11.64 -14.53 9.25
N SER A 150 -10.40 -14.05 9.27
CA SER A 150 -9.78 -13.53 10.50
C SER A 150 -10.07 -12.05 10.78
N LEU A 151 -10.29 -11.25 9.75
CA LEU A 151 -10.44 -9.80 9.90
C LEU A 151 -11.85 -9.27 9.59
N SER A 152 -12.51 -9.80 8.54
CA SER A 152 -13.81 -9.29 8.11
C SER A 152 -14.93 -9.37 9.15
N PRO A 153 -14.99 -10.34 10.07
CA PRO A 153 -16.02 -10.36 11.10
C PRO A 153 -15.96 -9.20 12.10
N HIS A 154 -14.85 -8.48 12.14
CA HIS A 154 -14.59 -7.47 13.18
C HIS A 154 -14.77 -6.03 12.69
N MET A 155 -14.82 -5.81 11.37
CA MET A 155 -14.95 -4.46 10.80
C MET A 155 -15.60 -4.50 9.41
N GLN A 156 -16.11 -3.35 8.96
CA GLN A 156 -16.60 -3.22 7.59
C GLN A 156 -15.50 -3.55 6.60
N THR A 157 -15.79 -4.45 5.67
CA THR A 157 -14.81 -4.93 4.66
C THR A 157 -15.28 -4.58 3.26
N PHE A 158 -14.34 -4.10 2.45
CA PHE A 158 -14.46 -3.86 1.02
C PHE A 158 -13.44 -4.76 0.33
N THR A 159 -13.81 -5.35 -0.79
CA THR A 159 -12.94 -6.30 -1.50
C THR A 159 -12.85 -5.92 -2.98
N ALA A 160 -11.69 -6.16 -3.59
CA ALA A 160 -11.50 -6.05 -5.03
C ALA A 160 -10.36 -6.96 -5.51
N ASP A 161 -10.36 -7.27 -6.81
CA ASP A 161 -9.26 -7.96 -7.48
C ASP A 161 -8.40 -6.91 -8.24
N SER A 162 -7.09 -6.90 -8.02
CA SER A 162 -6.18 -5.93 -8.62
C SER A 162 -6.12 -5.95 -10.15
N ARG A 163 -6.66 -6.99 -10.79
CA ARG A 163 -6.80 -7.06 -12.24
C ARG A 163 -7.92 -6.17 -12.78
N ASP A 164 -8.89 -5.82 -11.96
CA ASP A 164 -9.98 -4.92 -12.34
C ASP A 164 -9.75 -3.54 -11.70
N LEU A 165 -9.16 -2.63 -12.48
CA LEU A 165 -8.88 -1.26 -12.04
C LEU A 165 -10.16 -0.51 -11.62
N GLY A 166 -11.28 -0.76 -12.29
CA GLY A 166 -12.57 -0.13 -11.98
C GLY A 166 -13.13 -0.61 -10.64
N ASP A 167 -13.03 -1.92 -10.38
CA ASP A 167 -13.43 -2.54 -9.12
C ASP A 167 -12.56 -2.03 -7.96
N VAL A 168 -11.23 -2.02 -8.12
CA VAL A 168 -10.30 -1.47 -7.13
C VAL A 168 -10.60 -0.01 -6.82
N TYR A 169 -10.83 0.82 -7.84
CA TYR A 169 -11.15 2.23 -7.64
C TYR A 169 -12.45 2.40 -6.87
N SER A 170 -13.49 1.68 -7.26
CA SER A 170 -14.81 1.74 -6.63
C SER A 170 -14.78 1.26 -5.18
N ALA A 171 -14.10 0.14 -4.92
CA ALA A 171 -13.95 -0.39 -3.57
C ALA A 171 -13.13 0.55 -2.68
N ALA A 172 -12.04 1.13 -3.20
CA ALA A 172 -11.22 2.08 -2.46
C ALA A 172 -11.99 3.37 -2.15
N GLN A 173 -12.75 3.89 -3.11
CA GLN A 173 -13.60 5.08 -2.90
C GLN A 173 -14.65 4.83 -1.81
N ALA A 174 -15.36 3.70 -1.88
CA ALA A 174 -16.36 3.32 -0.89
C ALA A 174 -15.74 3.14 0.52
N ALA A 175 -14.57 2.50 0.60
CA ALA A 175 -13.86 2.30 1.85
C ALA A 175 -13.42 3.63 2.48
N VAL A 176 -12.84 4.54 1.69
CA VAL A 176 -12.43 5.87 2.15
C VAL A 176 -13.63 6.68 2.62
N GLU A 177 -14.73 6.67 1.86
CA GLU A 177 -15.96 7.37 2.23
C GLU A 177 -16.57 6.83 3.52
N PHE A 178 -16.59 5.51 3.69
CA PHE A 178 -17.05 4.87 4.92
C PHE A 178 -16.22 5.33 6.12
N VAL A 179 -14.90 5.20 6.07
CA VAL A 179 -14.01 5.58 7.18
C VAL A 179 -14.13 7.06 7.50
N ARG A 180 -14.23 7.90 6.46
CA ARG A 180 -14.35 9.36 6.61
C ARG A 180 -15.67 9.76 7.24
N SER A 181 -16.79 9.23 6.74
CA SER A 181 -18.12 9.61 7.20
C SER A 181 -18.52 8.95 8.52
N LYS A 182 -18.13 7.70 8.73
CA LYS A 182 -18.48 6.93 9.94
C LYS A 182 -17.47 7.06 11.07
N ARG A 183 -16.26 7.54 10.78
CA ARG A 183 -15.14 7.65 11.75
C ARG A 183 -14.80 6.30 12.39
N LYS A 184 -14.98 5.20 11.66
CA LYS A 184 -14.78 3.81 12.09
C LYS A 184 -13.66 3.15 11.31
N PRO A 185 -12.99 2.14 11.88
CA PRO A 185 -12.05 1.33 11.13
C PRO A 185 -12.74 0.53 10.03
N ALA A 186 -12.04 0.35 8.92
CA ALA A 186 -12.48 -0.53 7.83
C ALA A 186 -11.30 -1.27 7.23
N LEU A 187 -11.59 -2.39 6.57
CA LEU A 187 -10.65 -3.19 5.81
C LEU A 187 -10.93 -3.03 4.31
N LEU A 188 -9.93 -2.64 3.54
CA LEU A 188 -9.89 -2.82 2.09
C LEU A 188 -8.99 -4.03 1.80
N HIS A 189 -9.59 -5.14 1.43
CA HIS A 189 -8.90 -6.39 1.13
C HIS A 189 -8.76 -6.51 -0.39
N LEU A 190 -7.55 -6.35 -0.88
CA LEU A 190 -7.21 -6.46 -2.30
C LEU A 190 -6.56 -7.79 -2.57
N LYS A 191 -7.15 -8.58 -3.47
CA LYS A 191 -6.46 -9.71 -4.07
C LYS A 191 -5.40 -9.18 -5.02
N THR A 192 -4.16 -9.57 -4.79
CA THR A 192 -3.00 -9.14 -5.58
C THR A 192 -2.24 -10.35 -6.12
N TYR A 193 -1.27 -10.12 -7.00
CA TYR A 193 -0.49 -11.17 -7.65
C TYR A 193 0.98 -10.87 -7.49
N ARG A 194 1.77 -11.89 -7.12
CA ARG A 194 3.20 -11.73 -6.95
C ARG A 194 3.93 -12.15 -8.22
N LEU A 195 4.35 -11.17 -9.01
CA LEU A 195 4.99 -11.37 -10.31
C LEU A 195 6.49 -11.69 -10.23
N PHE A 196 7.14 -11.32 -9.11
CA PHE A 196 8.57 -11.51 -8.92
C PHE A 196 8.85 -12.16 -7.56
N GLY A 197 10.07 -12.65 -7.38
CA GLY A 197 10.53 -13.14 -6.10
C GLY A 197 10.36 -12.13 -4.96
N HIS A 198 10.32 -12.61 -3.74
CA HIS A 198 10.12 -11.74 -2.57
C HIS A 198 11.20 -10.67 -2.44
N ALA A 199 12.43 -11.02 -2.76
CA ALA A 199 13.61 -10.14 -2.77
C ALA A 199 14.59 -10.60 -3.84
N GLY A 200 15.61 -9.80 -4.14
CA GLY A 200 16.57 -10.10 -5.20
C GLY A 200 17.32 -11.45 -5.07
N ALA A 201 17.44 -11.99 -3.86
CA ALA A 201 18.04 -13.30 -3.60
C ALA A 201 17.02 -14.45 -3.50
N ASP A 202 15.73 -14.19 -3.72
CA ASP A 202 14.67 -15.19 -3.59
C ASP A 202 14.62 -16.10 -4.82
N ALA A 203 14.86 -17.40 -4.62
CA ALA A 203 14.76 -18.42 -5.63
C ALA A 203 13.37 -19.09 -5.57
N GLU A 204 12.36 -18.50 -6.18
CA GLU A 204 10.97 -18.97 -6.11
C GLU A 204 10.79 -20.43 -6.54
N VAL A 205 11.60 -20.92 -7.48
CA VAL A 205 11.60 -22.31 -7.94
C VAL A 205 11.95 -23.33 -6.85
N ALA A 206 12.49 -22.88 -5.71
CA ALA A 206 12.77 -23.74 -4.56
C ALA A 206 11.51 -24.12 -3.75
N TYR A 207 10.41 -23.35 -3.89
CA TYR A 207 9.18 -23.56 -3.12
C TYR A 207 7.89 -23.42 -3.94
N ARG A 208 7.97 -23.03 -5.22
CA ARG A 208 6.84 -22.90 -6.15
C ARG A 208 7.11 -23.71 -7.41
N LYS A 209 6.07 -24.30 -7.98
CA LYS A 209 6.18 -24.94 -9.27
C LYS A 209 6.31 -23.90 -10.38
N LYS A 210 7.05 -24.23 -11.43
CA LYS A 210 7.27 -23.36 -12.57
C LYS A 210 5.96 -22.90 -13.21
N GLU A 211 5.02 -23.82 -13.37
CA GLU A 211 3.70 -23.54 -13.94
C GLU A 211 2.87 -22.55 -13.10
N GLN A 212 3.07 -22.53 -11.78
CA GLN A 212 2.43 -21.56 -10.90
C GLN A 212 3.03 -20.17 -11.07
N ILE A 213 4.36 -20.09 -11.21
CA ILE A 213 5.06 -18.81 -11.42
C ILE A 213 4.67 -18.24 -12.78
N GLU A 214 4.70 -19.05 -13.84
CA GLU A 214 4.31 -18.63 -15.20
C GLU A 214 2.83 -18.21 -15.24
N GLY A 215 1.94 -18.96 -14.60
CA GLY A 215 0.52 -18.63 -14.55
C GLY A 215 0.21 -17.33 -13.80
N GLU A 216 1.04 -16.92 -12.83
CA GLU A 216 0.88 -15.62 -12.17
C GLU A 216 1.37 -14.44 -13.02
N LEU A 217 2.36 -14.63 -13.89
CA LEU A 217 2.77 -13.58 -14.82
C LEU A 217 1.63 -13.21 -15.80
N GLU A 218 0.76 -14.16 -16.14
CA GLU A 218 -0.43 -13.90 -16.94
C GLU A 218 -1.51 -13.10 -16.17
N GLN A 219 -1.39 -13.01 -14.85
CA GLN A 219 -2.30 -12.27 -13.99
C GLN A 219 -1.81 -10.85 -13.67
N ASP A 220 -0.81 -10.35 -14.37
CA ASP A 220 -0.27 -9.01 -14.14
C ASP A 220 -1.37 -7.94 -14.28
N PRO A 221 -1.69 -7.18 -13.23
CA PRO A 221 -2.70 -6.13 -13.28
C PRO A 221 -2.41 -5.06 -14.33
N LEU A 222 -1.15 -4.85 -14.69
CA LEU A 222 -0.75 -3.90 -15.72
C LEU A 222 -1.21 -4.36 -17.12
N LEU A 223 -1.17 -5.67 -17.39
CA LEU A 223 -1.71 -6.23 -18.65
C LEU A 223 -3.22 -6.01 -18.75
N TYR A 224 -3.94 -6.22 -17.65
CA TYR A 224 -5.39 -6.00 -17.61
C TYR A 224 -5.75 -4.50 -17.76
N ALA A 225 -5.02 -3.61 -17.09
CA ALA A 225 -5.19 -2.17 -17.25
C ALA A 225 -4.91 -1.72 -18.69
N THR A 226 -3.85 -2.24 -19.30
CA THR A 226 -3.51 -1.99 -20.71
C THR A 226 -4.63 -2.46 -21.64
N ALA A 227 -5.13 -3.69 -21.45
CA ALA A 227 -6.24 -4.23 -22.24
C ALA A 227 -7.52 -3.38 -22.08
N LEU A 228 -7.79 -2.88 -20.88
CA LEU A 228 -8.91 -1.98 -20.61
C LEU A 228 -8.79 -0.67 -21.40
N LEU A 229 -7.62 -0.01 -21.37
CA LEU A 229 -7.37 1.23 -22.10
C LEU A 229 -7.55 1.05 -23.61
N LEU A 230 -7.02 -0.05 -24.17
CA LEU A 230 -7.17 -0.39 -25.58
C LEU A 230 -8.64 -0.67 -25.94
N SER A 231 -9.34 -1.48 -25.15
CA SER A 231 -10.73 -1.85 -25.41
C SER A 231 -11.70 -0.66 -25.34
N ARG A 232 -11.36 0.35 -24.55
CA ARG A 232 -12.13 1.59 -24.41
C ARG A 232 -11.72 2.68 -25.42
N GLY A 233 -10.70 2.42 -26.25
CA GLY A 233 -10.19 3.39 -27.22
C GLY A 233 -9.57 4.64 -26.56
N VAL A 234 -9.15 4.55 -25.30
CA VAL A 234 -8.48 5.64 -24.57
C VAL A 234 -7.07 5.82 -25.09
N GLU A 235 -6.39 4.72 -25.38
CA GLU A 235 -5.03 4.68 -25.91
C GLU A 235 -4.94 3.73 -27.11
N THR A 236 -3.95 3.95 -27.95
CA THR A 236 -3.58 3.03 -29.03
C THR A 236 -2.36 2.19 -28.62
N PRO A 237 -2.12 1.03 -29.25
CA PRO A 237 -0.92 0.22 -28.98
C PRO A 237 0.39 1.03 -29.15
N ALA A 238 0.45 1.93 -30.14
CA ALA A 238 1.63 2.74 -30.38
C ALA A 238 1.86 3.78 -29.24
N GLN A 239 0.78 4.37 -28.71
CA GLN A 239 0.88 5.31 -27.60
C GLN A 239 1.34 4.60 -26.32
N LEU A 240 0.77 3.43 -26.01
CA LEU A 240 1.18 2.63 -24.85
C LEU A 240 2.66 2.19 -24.96
N ALA A 241 3.09 1.72 -26.13
CA ALA A 241 4.48 1.36 -26.35
C ALA A 241 5.43 2.56 -26.15
N ALA A 242 5.07 3.73 -26.66
CA ALA A 242 5.84 4.95 -26.47
C ALA A 242 5.89 5.42 -25.01
N GLN A 243 4.79 5.24 -24.24
CA GLN A 243 4.77 5.54 -22.80
C GLN A 243 5.71 4.62 -22.02
N ILE A 244 5.69 3.32 -22.31
CA ILE A 244 6.57 2.34 -21.66
C ILE A 244 8.04 2.68 -21.96
N GLU A 245 8.38 2.91 -23.25
CA GLU A 245 9.73 3.29 -23.65
C GLU A 245 10.18 4.59 -22.98
N HIS A 246 9.30 5.58 -22.87
CA HIS A 246 9.59 6.83 -22.18
C HIS A 246 9.89 6.62 -20.69
N LEU A 247 9.11 5.78 -20.00
CA LEU A 247 9.33 5.44 -18.59
C LEU A 247 10.65 4.68 -18.38
N ASP A 248 10.96 3.72 -19.24
CA ASP A 248 12.23 2.99 -19.20
C ASP A 248 13.42 3.93 -19.37
N GLN A 249 13.35 4.87 -20.34
CA GLN A 249 14.37 5.90 -20.53
C GLN A 249 14.47 6.84 -19.33
N GLN A 250 13.36 7.19 -18.70
CA GLN A 250 13.36 8.04 -17.50
C GLN A 250 14.05 7.32 -16.34
N ILE A 251 13.73 6.05 -16.11
CA ILE A 251 14.37 5.25 -15.07
C ILE A 251 15.88 5.13 -15.34
N ALA A 252 16.26 4.79 -16.58
CA ALA A 252 17.67 4.66 -16.96
C ALA A 252 18.46 5.96 -16.75
N ARG A 253 17.87 7.11 -17.09
CA ARG A 253 18.50 8.43 -16.85
C ARG A 253 18.64 8.71 -15.35
N THR A 254 17.63 8.38 -14.57
CA THR A 254 17.67 8.60 -13.11
C THR A 254 18.76 7.76 -12.46
N VAL A 255 18.92 6.50 -12.90
CA VAL A 255 20.01 5.60 -12.44
C VAL A 255 21.39 6.11 -12.85
N GLY A 256 21.53 6.78 -13.99
CA GLY A 256 22.81 7.30 -14.51
C GLY A 256 23.20 8.69 -13.99
N GLN A 257 22.46 9.25 -13.06
CA GLN A 257 22.75 10.55 -12.45
C GLN A 257 23.64 10.48 -11.19
N ASP A 258 23.99 9.28 -10.72
CA ASP A 258 24.86 9.02 -9.56
C ASP A 258 26.32 8.84 -9.93
#